data_59407cd08f5ad374e8beca3a69298c00
#
_entry.id   59407cd08f5ad374e8beca3a69298c00
#
_cell.length_a   1.000
_cell.length_b   1.000
_cell.length_c   1.000
_cell.angle_alpha   90.00
_cell.angle_beta   90.00
_cell.angle_gamma   90.00
#
_symmetry.space_group_name_H-M   'P 1'
#
loop_
_entity.id
_entity.type
_entity.pdbx_description
1 polymer ?
#
loop_
_entity_poly.entity_id
_entity_poly.type
_entity_poly.pdbx_seq_one_letter_code
_entity_poly.pdbx_strand_id
1 'polypeptide(L)'
;MFQSRMENVISSFYLEEDTTQNKLVEDAYLNAELYNQQLFLDQKREKYDTILNLTSTQIMATIQIPVIDVDLAIYHGTSDEVLNRGIGHFEFSSLPVGGKNSHCILTGHRGMPSAKLFTRLDELKKKDRIYIHVCKKTLVYEVVDSFVVEPEDILDMGIEEGQDLLSLVTCTPYGINTKRLVVKAKRIFPKKKVQPRKSYSIRELLFLMIPVVFLIVFKVVKR
;
A
#
# COMPACT_ATOMS: atom_id res chain seq x y z
N MET A 1 -3.49 3.20 20.15
CA MET A 1 -4.19 4.49 19.96
C MET A 1 -3.90 5.15 18.62
N PHE A 2 -2.69 5.03 18.06
CA PHE A 2 -2.32 5.58 16.74
C PHE A 2 -2.97 4.78 15.57
N GLN A 3 -2.98 3.48 15.68
CA GLN A 3 -3.55 2.55 14.68
C GLN A 3 -5.06 2.73 14.50
N SER A 4 -5.82 2.91 15.59
CA SER A 4 -7.28 3.13 15.53
C SER A 4 -7.67 4.49 14.91
N ARG A 5 -6.80 5.49 14.99
CA ARG A 5 -7.03 6.79 14.31
C ARG A 5 -6.83 6.69 12.80
N MET A 6 -5.90 5.85 12.35
CA MET A 6 -5.65 5.62 10.92
C MET A 6 -6.76 4.79 10.27
N GLU A 7 -7.27 3.76 10.95
CA GLU A 7 -8.41 2.97 10.47
C GLU A 7 -9.66 3.85 10.24
N ASN A 8 -9.92 4.81 11.13
CA ASN A 8 -11.02 5.75 10.95
C ASN A 8 -10.83 6.73 9.81
N VAL A 9 -9.61 7.16 9.52
CA VAL A 9 -9.30 8.05 8.39
C VAL A 9 -9.42 7.28 7.07
N ILE A 10 -8.95 6.04 7.04
CA ILE A 10 -9.04 5.16 5.86
C ILE A 10 -10.50 4.78 5.58
N SER A 11 -11.30 4.46 6.59
CA SER A 11 -12.72 4.11 6.41
C SER A 11 -13.55 5.30 5.92
N SER A 12 -13.28 6.52 6.37
CA SER A 12 -13.97 7.72 5.87
C SER A 12 -13.67 8.01 4.39
N PHE A 13 -12.51 7.56 3.89
CA PHE A 13 -12.14 7.70 2.47
C PHE A 13 -12.93 6.75 1.54
N TYR A 14 -13.51 5.69 2.08
CA TYR A 14 -14.13 4.60 1.28
C TYR A 14 -15.66 4.55 1.37
N LEU A 15 -16.33 5.36 2.19
CA LEU A 15 -17.71 5.07 2.60
C LEU A 15 -18.81 6.04 2.07
N GLU A 16 -18.54 7.02 1.20
CA GLU A 16 -19.61 7.83 0.61
C GLU A 16 -19.71 7.67 -0.90
N GLU A 17 -20.84 7.10 -1.36
CA GLU A 17 -21.27 6.99 -2.76
C GLU A 17 -21.83 8.32 -3.30
N ASP A 18 -21.11 9.42 -3.20
CA ASP A 18 -21.47 10.64 -3.94
C ASP A 18 -20.78 10.63 -5.31
N THR A 19 -21.57 10.78 -6.38
CA THR A 19 -21.08 10.82 -7.77
C THR A 19 -20.07 11.94 -8.01
N THR A 20 -20.21 13.07 -7.32
CA THR A 20 -19.30 14.22 -7.41
C THR A 20 -17.95 13.87 -6.79
N GLN A 21 -17.94 13.22 -5.63
CA GLN A 21 -16.74 12.79 -4.95
C GLN A 21 -16.01 11.66 -5.71
N ASN A 22 -16.77 10.76 -6.34
CA ASN A 22 -16.19 9.73 -7.22
C ASN A 22 -15.44 10.34 -8.39
N LYS A 23 -16.00 11.38 -9.02
CA LYS A 23 -15.35 12.09 -10.12
C LYS A 23 -14.07 12.80 -9.68
N LEU A 24 -14.09 13.49 -8.53
CA LEU A 24 -12.90 14.16 -7.98
C LEU A 24 -11.76 13.17 -7.71
N VAL A 25 -12.07 11.99 -7.18
CA VAL A 25 -11.08 10.93 -6.91
C VAL A 25 -10.52 10.35 -8.21
N GLU A 26 -11.35 10.18 -9.24
CA GLU A 26 -10.89 9.70 -10.55
C GLU A 26 -10.02 10.74 -11.26
N ASP A 27 -10.43 12.00 -11.28
CA ASP A 27 -9.65 13.11 -11.85
C ASP A 27 -8.28 13.24 -11.15
N ALA A 28 -8.24 13.11 -9.81
CA ALA A 28 -6.98 13.14 -9.06
C ALA A 28 -6.04 11.98 -9.44
N TYR A 29 -6.58 10.78 -9.68
CA TYR A 29 -5.79 9.65 -10.14
C TYR A 29 -5.23 9.90 -11.55
N LEU A 30 -6.05 10.39 -12.48
CA LEU A 30 -5.64 10.70 -13.85
C LEU A 30 -4.58 11.82 -13.89
N ASN A 31 -4.73 12.86 -13.07
CA ASN A 31 -3.74 13.92 -12.94
C ASN A 31 -2.40 13.39 -12.41
N ALA A 32 -2.43 12.43 -11.48
CA ALA A 32 -1.21 11.79 -10.99
C ALA A 32 -0.55 10.89 -12.05
N GLU A 33 -1.34 10.17 -12.86
CA GLU A 33 -0.81 9.42 -14.01
C GLU A 33 -0.16 10.35 -15.04
N LEU A 34 -0.80 11.50 -15.35
CA LEU A 34 -0.25 12.51 -16.23
C LEU A 34 1.06 13.10 -15.68
N TYR A 35 1.09 13.38 -14.36
CA TYR A 35 2.32 13.83 -13.70
C TYR A 35 3.47 12.84 -13.88
N ASN A 36 3.23 11.53 -13.71
CA ASN A 36 4.23 10.49 -13.91
C ASN A 36 4.72 10.43 -15.37
N GLN A 37 3.83 10.59 -16.34
CA GLN A 37 4.21 10.65 -17.77
C GLN A 37 5.08 11.88 -18.06
N GLN A 38 4.70 13.04 -17.55
CA GLN A 38 5.46 14.28 -17.70
C GLN A 38 6.83 14.20 -17.01
N LEU A 39 6.91 13.52 -15.85
CA LEU A 39 8.17 13.25 -15.15
C LEU A 39 9.11 12.41 -16.03
N PHE A 40 8.62 11.33 -16.62
CA PHE A 40 9.41 10.48 -17.52
C PHE A 40 9.89 11.21 -18.76
N LEU A 41 9.07 12.10 -19.32
CA LEU A 41 9.38 12.87 -20.53
C LEU A 41 10.14 14.17 -20.26
N ASP A 42 10.51 14.44 -19.02
CA ASP A 42 11.13 15.69 -18.55
C ASP A 42 10.35 16.96 -18.99
N GLN A 43 9.03 16.90 -18.91
CA GLN A 43 8.13 17.98 -19.28
C GLN A 43 7.73 18.81 -18.05
N LYS A 44 7.18 20.01 -18.31
CA LYS A 44 6.62 20.86 -17.26
C LYS A 44 5.45 20.13 -16.55
N ARG A 45 5.48 20.10 -15.22
CA ARG A 45 4.51 19.46 -14.36
C ARG A 45 3.79 20.46 -13.47
N GLU A 46 2.64 20.05 -12.94
CA GLU A 46 2.00 20.73 -11.81
C GLU A 46 2.89 20.66 -10.56
N LYS A 47 2.56 21.47 -9.56
CA LYS A 47 3.29 21.41 -8.28
C LYS A 47 3.03 20.08 -7.61
N TYR A 48 4.10 19.44 -7.18
CA TYR A 48 4.09 18.14 -6.52
C TYR A 48 3.12 18.04 -5.34
N ASP A 49 3.12 19.03 -4.46
CA ASP A 49 2.31 19.07 -3.24
C ASP A 49 0.81 19.26 -3.47
N THR A 50 0.39 19.59 -4.70
CA THR A 50 -1.02 19.71 -5.10
C THR A 50 -1.63 18.42 -5.62
N ILE A 51 -0.80 17.48 -6.09
CA ILE A 51 -1.27 16.23 -6.69
C ILE A 51 -1.60 15.19 -5.59
N LEU A 52 -2.72 14.49 -5.70
CA LEU A 52 -3.22 13.52 -4.69
C LEU A 52 -3.46 14.14 -3.31
N ASN A 53 -3.59 15.45 -3.22
CA ASN A 53 -3.89 16.16 -1.97
C ASN A 53 -5.41 16.40 -1.85
N LEU A 54 -6.17 15.32 -1.70
CA LEU A 54 -7.64 15.35 -1.68
C LEU A 54 -8.24 15.75 -0.33
N THR A 55 -7.42 15.75 0.72
CA THR A 55 -7.86 16.02 2.09
C THR A 55 -6.88 16.93 2.82
N SER A 56 -7.34 17.58 3.89
CA SER A 56 -6.48 18.36 4.79
C SER A 56 -5.42 17.54 5.54
N THR A 57 -5.45 16.20 5.41
CA THR A 57 -4.52 15.29 6.09
C THR A 57 -3.18 15.10 5.37
N GLN A 58 -3.05 15.57 4.13
CA GLN A 58 -1.86 15.39 3.28
C GLN A 58 -1.52 13.91 2.97
N ILE A 59 -2.49 13.01 3.15
CA ILE A 59 -2.33 11.60 2.81
C ILE A 59 -2.61 11.44 1.32
N MET A 60 -1.63 10.92 0.54
CA MET A 60 -1.79 10.66 -0.88
C MET A 60 -2.21 9.22 -1.19
N ALA A 61 -1.84 8.27 -0.33
CA ALA A 61 -2.13 6.84 -0.50
C ALA A 61 -1.91 6.09 0.82
N THR A 62 -2.14 4.77 0.83
CA THR A 62 -1.70 3.89 1.91
C THR A 62 -0.91 2.70 1.37
N ILE A 63 0.00 2.18 2.19
CA ILE A 63 0.79 0.99 1.90
C ILE A 63 0.45 -0.13 2.87
N GLN A 64 0.22 -1.34 2.35
CA GLN A 64 0.01 -2.54 3.14
C GLN A 64 1.00 -3.63 2.74
N ILE A 65 1.70 -4.21 3.72
CA ILE A 65 2.65 -5.32 3.54
C ILE A 65 2.36 -6.38 4.62
N PRO A 66 1.46 -7.34 4.34
CA PRO A 66 0.96 -8.27 5.37
C PRO A 66 2.04 -9.14 6.02
N VAL A 67 3.08 -9.52 5.28
CA VAL A 67 4.16 -10.40 5.78
C VAL A 67 4.92 -9.80 6.95
N ILE A 68 5.03 -8.47 7.00
CA ILE A 68 5.74 -7.73 8.05
C ILE A 68 4.82 -6.83 8.90
N ASP A 69 3.50 -7.03 8.78
CA ASP A 69 2.49 -6.29 9.55
C ASP A 69 2.59 -4.76 9.38
N VAL A 70 2.73 -4.30 8.12
CA VAL A 70 2.73 -2.89 7.74
C VAL A 70 1.37 -2.51 7.16
N ASP A 71 0.75 -1.47 7.72
CA ASP A 71 -0.44 -0.79 7.19
C ASP A 71 -0.34 0.68 7.57
N LEU A 72 0.12 1.54 6.64
CA LEU A 72 0.58 2.89 6.92
C LEU A 72 0.13 3.89 5.85
N ALA A 73 -0.07 5.15 6.27
CA ALA A 73 -0.31 6.25 5.36
C ALA A 73 0.99 6.69 4.65
N ILE A 74 0.86 7.08 3.38
CA ILE A 74 1.90 7.68 2.56
C ILE A 74 1.60 9.18 2.46
N TYR A 75 2.59 9.99 2.78
CA TYR A 75 2.53 11.45 2.77
C TYR A 75 3.46 12.04 1.72
N HIS A 76 3.20 13.29 1.35
CA HIS A 76 4.10 14.06 0.48
C HIS A 76 5.42 14.37 1.17
N GLY A 77 6.54 14.19 0.46
CA GLY A 77 7.87 14.52 0.92
C GLY A 77 8.44 13.56 1.95
N THR A 78 9.63 13.91 2.42
CA THR A 78 10.46 13.08 3.33
C THR A 78 11.04 13.89 4.47
N SER A 79 10.36 14.99 4.88
CA SER A 79 10.77 15.75 6.06
C SER A 79 10.65 14.92 7.34
N ASP A 80 11.38 15.30 8.37
CA ASP A 80 11.31 14.63 9.67
C ASP A 80 9.88 14.60 10.23
N GLU A 81 9.10 15.66 10.02
CA GLU A 81 7.69 15.69 10.42
C GLU A 81 6.87 14.60 9.73
N VAL A 82 7.07 14.41 8.42
CA VAL A 82 6.41 13.38 7.63
C VAL A 82 6.83 11.98 8.09
N LEU A 83 8.13 11.75 8.21
CA LEU A 83 8.68 10.43 8.56
C LEU A 83 8.34 10.01 10.00
N ASN A 84 8.10 10.98 10.90
CA ASN A 84 7.60 10.71 12.25
C ASN A 84 6.12 10.32 12.29
N ARG A 85 5.35 10.59 11.21
CA ARG A 85 3.91 10.30 11.11
C ARG A 85 3.62 9.01 10.33
N GLY A 86 4.45 8.68 9.35
CA GLY A 86 4.22 7.54 8.48
C GLY A 86 5.30 7.36 7.43
N ILE A 87 4.88 6.98 6.22
CA ILE A 87 5.75 6.78 5.08
C ILE A 87 5.80 8.06 4.24
N GLY A 88 7.00 8.50 3.90
CA GLY A 88 7.24 9.63 3.02
C GLY A 88 7.41 9.20 1.57
N HIS A 89 6.81 9.93 0.65
CA HIS A 89 7.06 9.79 -0.78
C HIS A 89 8.25 10.66 -1.19
N PHE A 90 9.22 10.08 -1.89
CA PHE A 90 10.38 10.81 -2.38
C PHE A 90 9.99 11.68 -3.58
N GLU A 91 10.07 13.00 -3.42
CA GLU A 91 9.52 14.01 -4.34
C GLU A 91 10.00 13.89 -5.78
N PHE A 92 11.25 13.44 -6.00
CA PHE A 92 11.85 13.30 -7.33
C PHE A 92 11.52 11.97 -8.01
N SER A 93 10.67 11.15 -7.42
CA SER A 93 10.21 9.87 -7.98
C SER A 93 8.77 9.94 -8.48
N SER A 94 8.32 8.91 -9.20
CA SER A 94 6.94 8.81 -9.66
C SER A 94 5.96 8.70 -8.49
N LEU A 95 4.82 9.36 -8.61
CA LEU A 95 3.71 9.27 -7.66
C LEU A 95 3.20 7.82 -7.53
N PRO A 96 2.60 7.42 -6.38
CA PRO A 96 2.22 6.04 -6.07
C PRO A 96 0.95 5.57 -6.81
N VAL A 97 0.79 5.95 -8.07
CA VAL A 97 -0.30 5.52 -8.95
C VAL A 97 0.15 4.47 -9.96
N GLY A 98 1.45 4.14 -9.99
CA GLY A 98 2.03 3.19 -10.92
C GLY A 98 1.98 3.66 -12.37
N GLY A 99 2.00 2.69 -13.29
CA GLY A 99 1.97 2.93 -14.73
C GLY A 99 3.29 2.56 -15.42
N LYS A 100 3.23 2.38 -16.73
CA LYS A 100 4.44 2.14 -17.53
C LYS A 100 5.37 3.34 -17.45
N ASN A 101 6.67 3.09 -17.36
CA ASN A 101 7.70 4.12 -17.20
C ASN A 101 7.52 4.91 -15.89
N SER A 102 7.28 4.20 -14.77
CA SER A 102 7.21 4.81 -13.45
C SER A 102 8.09 4.08 -12.44
N HIS A 103 8.66 4.83 -11.51
CA HIS A 103 9.39 4.30 -10.36
C HIS A 103 9.05 5.15 -9.13
N CYS A 104 8.19 4.62 -8.28
CA CYS A 104 7.81 5.25 -7.01
C CYS A 104 8.81 4.86 -5.92
N ILE A 105 9.31 5.84 -5.17
CA ILE A 105 10.22 5.61 -4.04
C ILE A 105 9.54 6.07 -2.76
N LEU A 106 9.39 5.14 -1.82
CA LEU A 106 8.78 5.38 -0.51
C LEU A 106 9.82 5.14 0.58
N THR A 107 9.91 6.08 1.53
CA THR A 107 10.86 5.98 2.63
C THR A 107 10.16 5.99 3.97
N GLY A 108 10.72 5.27 4.93
CA GLY A 108 10.21 5.21 6.30
C GLY A 108 11.32 4.91 7.30
N HIS A 109 11.15 5.40 8.50
CA HIS A 109 12.09 5.16 9.60
C HIS A 109 12.22 3.68 9.96
N ARG A 110 13.39 3.33 10.49
CA ARG A 110 13.69 2.04 11.09
C ARG A 110 14.09 2.24 12.56
N GLY A 111 13.48 1.44 13.45
CA GLY A 111 13.87 1.44 14.87
C GLY A 111 13.31 2.58 15.70
N MET A 112 12.22 3.22 15.28
CA MET A 112 11.53 4.19 16.12
C MET A 112 10.82 3.47 17.29
N PRO A 113 11.02 3.92 18.55
CA PRO A 113 10.36 3.31 19.71
C PRO A 113 8.83 3.43 19.68
N SER A 114 8.31 4.48 19.03
CA SER A 114 6.88 4.83 18.98
C SER A 114 6.11 4.17 17.82
N ALA A 115 6.80 3.66 16.78
CA ALA A 115 6.14 3.14 15.60
C ALA A 115 6.99 2.08 14.87
N LYS A 116 6.35 1.02 14.40
CA LYS A 116 7.05 -0.07 13.70
C LYS A 116 7.53 0.34 12.30
N LEU A 117 6.87 1.26 11.62
CA LEU A 117 7.18 1.76 10.28
C LEU A 117 7.88 0.69 9.38
N PHE A 118 9.05 0.98 8.82
CA PHE A 118 9.84 0.04 8.03
C PHE A 118 10.90 -0.75 8.82
N THR A 119 10.68 -0.92 10.14
CA THR A 119 11.62 -1.63 11.02
C THR A 119 11.94 -3.05 10.56
N ARG A 120 10.94 -3.75 9.99
CA ARG A 120 11.06 -5.15 9.54
C ARG A 120 11.23 -5.29 8.03
N LEU A 121 11.64 -4.23 7.32
CA LEU A 121 11.76 -4.23 5.86
C LEU A 121 12.79 -5.27 5.36
N ASP A 122 13.82 -5.57 6.16
CA ASP A 122 14.83 -6.56 5.89
C ASP A 122 14.33 -8.02 5.95
N GLU A 123 13.14 -8.26 6.46
CA GLU A 123 12.54 -9.60 6.46
C GLU A 123 11.87 -9.96 5.12
N LEU A 124 11.64 -8.96 4.23
CA LEU A 124 10.99 -9.17 2.95
C LEU A 124 11.85 -10.02 2.02
N LYS A 125 11.20 -10.94 1.32
CA LYS A 125 11.81 -11.86 0.38
C LYS A 125 11.24 -11.69 -1.01
N LYS A 126 11.97 -12.14 -2.03
CA LYS A 126 11.46 -12.21 -3.42
C LYS A 126 10.10 -12.92 -3.45
N LYS A 127 9.15 -12.35 -4.18
CA LYS A 127 7.74 -12.75 -4.31
C LYS A 127 6.80 -12.33 -3.17
N ASP A 128 7.29 -11.70 -2.09
CA ASP A 128 6.40 -11.05 -1.13
C ASP A 128 5.63 -9.92 -1.80
N ARG A 129 4.40 -9.69 -1.34
CA ARG A 129 3.51 -8.72 -1.97
C ARG A 129 3.38 -7.45 -1.16
N ILE A 130 3.39 -6.35 -1.88
CA ILE A 130 3.16 -4.99 -1.39
C ILE A 130 1.91 -4.47 -2.08
N TYR A 131 1.01 -3.86 -1.31
CA TYR A 131 -0.22 -3.27 -1.81
C TYR A 131 -0.18 -1.76 -1.58
N ILE A 132 -0.45 -0.99 -2.63
CA ILE A 132 -0.65 0.46 -2.56
C ILE A 132 -2.12 0.73 -2.84
N HIS A 133 -2.80 1.39 -1.91
CA HIS A 133 -4.18 1.81 -2.07
C HIS A 133 -4.22 3.31 -2.31
N VAL A 134 -4.70 3.71 -3.49
CA VAL A 134 -4.75 5.10 -3.93
C VAL A 134 -6.01 5.33 -4.76
N CYS A 135 -6.75 6.39 -4.49
CA CYS A 135 -7.92 6.80 -5.28
C CYS A 135 -8.86 5.60 -5.60
N LYS A 136 -9.25 4.83 -4.60
CA LYS A 136 -10.11 3.61 -4.72
C LYS A 136 -9.50 2.47 -5.55
N LYS A 137 -8.25 2.58 -6.01
CA LYS A 137 -7.54 1.52 -6.72
C LYS A 137 -6.55 0.83 -5.79
N THR A 138 -6.32 -0.47 -6.03
CA THR A 138 -5.28 -1.25 -5.35
C THR A 138 -4.25 -1.68 -6.36
N LEU A 139 -3.03 -1.22 -6.16
CA LEU A 139 -1.86 -1.59 -6.95
C LEU A 139 -1.13 -2.71 -6.21
N VAL A 140 -0.76 -3.78 -6.91
CA VAL A 140 -0.04 -4.90 -6.32
C VAL A 140 1.34 -4.98 -6.91
N TYR A 141 2.34 -4.96 -6.04
CA TYR A 141 3.75 -5.12 -6.40
C TYR A 141 4.30 -6.40 -5.78
N GLU A 142 5.25 -7.02 -6.45
CA GLU A 142 5.95 -8.21 -5.98
C GLU A 142 7.43 -7.90 -5.82
N VAL A 143 8.01 -8.21 -4.67
CA VAL A 143 9.44 -8.00 -4.38
C VAL A 143 10.29 -8.78 -5.36
N VAL A 144 11.20 -8.09 -6.04
CA VAL A 144 12.11 -8.68 -7.01
C VAL A 144 13.55 -8.68 -6.54
N ASP A 145 13.94 -7.70 -5.70
CA ASP A 145 15.30 -7.60 -5.18
C ASP A 145 15.37 -6.83 -3.86
N SER A 146 16.50 -6.99 -3.15
CA SER A 146 16.82 -6.24 -1.95
C SER A 146 18.33 -6.05 -1.86
N PHE A 147 18.78 -4.81 -1.66
CA PHE A 147 20.20 -4.44 -1.65
C PHE A 147 20.44 -3.23 -0.74
N VAL A 148 21.73 -2.99 -0.43
CA VAL A 148 22.14 -1.87 0.42
C VAL A 148 22.98 -0.90 -0.42
N VAL A 149 22.70 0.40 -0.26
CA VAL A 149 23.36 1.50 -0.98
C VAL A 149 23.80 2.60 -0.02
N GLU A 150 24.64 3.50 -0.49
CA GLU A 150 24.93 4.75 0.23
C GLU A 150 23.72 5.70 0.16
N PRO A 151 23.56 6.63 1.09
CA PRO A 151 22.41 7.56 1.10
C PRO A 151 22.23 8.33 -0.20
N GLU A 152 23.29 8.72 -0.84
CA GLU A 152 23.34 9.52 -2.06
C GLU A 152 22.85 8.75 -3.28
N ASP A 153 23.08 7.43 -3.34
CA ASP A 153 22.71 6.56 -4.47
C ASP A 153 21.19 6.49 -4.69
N ILE A 154 20.39 6.88 -3.69
CA ILE A 154 18.92 6.94 -3.83
C ILE A 154 18.50 7.96 -4.89
N LEU A 155 19.28 9.05 -5.06
CA LEU A 155 19.00 10.08 -6.05
C LEU A 155 19.16 9.57 -7.49
N ASP A 156 20.00 8.56 -7.67
CA ASP A 156 20.31 7.95 -8.98
C ASP A 156 19.32 6.83 -9.35
N MET A 157 18.37 6.52 -8.49
CA MET A 157 17.34 5.50 -8.74
C MET A 157 16.27 6.03 -9.70
N GLY A 158 16.63 6.13 -10.97
CA GLY A 158 15.77 6.65 -12.05
C GLY A 158 14.63 5.74 -12.45
N ILE A 159 13.84 6.23 -13.42
CA ILE A 159 12.78 5.48 -14.08
C ILE A 159 13.39 4.54 -15.12
N GLU A 160 13.01 3.27 -15.09
CA GLU A 160 13.39 2.28 -16.12
C GLU A 160 12.31 2.21 -17.20
N GLU A 161 12.70 2.36 -18.46
CA GLU A 161 11.76 2.32 -19.59
C GLU A 161 10.98 1.00 -19.63
N GLY A 162 9.68 1.09 -19.80
CA GLY A 162 8.79 -0.06 -19.88
C GLY A 162 8.42 -0.70 -18.54
N GLN A 163 9.02 -0.26 -17.42
CA GLN A 163 8.77 -0.82 -16.09
C GLN A 163 7.74 0.02 -15.29
N ASP A 164 7.11 -0.64 -14.33
CA ASP A 164 6.30 -0.05 -13.25
C ASP A 164 6.90 -0.56 -11.94
N LEU A 165 7.70 0.29 -11.27
CA LEU A 165 8.54 -0.08 -10.15
C LEU A 165 8.14 0.66 -8.87
N LEU A 166 8.35 -0.02 -7.75
CA LEU A 166 8.23 0.51 -6.40
C LEU A 166 9.51 0.16 -5.63
N SER A 167 10.14 1.15 -5.00
CA SER A 167 11.24 0.94 -4.06
C SER A 167 10.85 1.42 -2.68
N LEU A 168 11.05 0.54 -1.68
CA LEU A 168 10.91 0.88 -0.26
C LEU A 168 12.30 1.08 0.33
N VAL A 169 12.50 2.21 0.99
CA VAL A 169 13.81 2.64 1.50
C VAL A 169 13.77 2.85 3.00
N THR A 170 14.76 2.33 3.70
CA THR A 170 14.94 2.59 5.14
C THR A 170 16.41 2.63 5.52
N CYS A 171 16.71 3.15 6.72
CA CYS A 171 18.09 3.20 7.23
C CYS A 171 18.62 1.82 7.62
N THR A 172 19.92 1.59 7.42
CA THR A 172 20.63 0.37 7.81
C THR A 172 22.11 0.68 8.07
N PRO A 173 22.85 -0.13 8.88
CA PRO A 173 22.37 -1.13 9.83
C PRO A 173 21.48 -0.53 10.94
N TYR A 174 20.67 -1.36 11.58
CA TYR A 174 19.78 -0.94 12.67
C TYR A 174 20.54 -0.20 13.77
N GLY A 175 20.09 1.01 14.14
CA GLY A 175 20.70 1.85 15.16
C GLY A 175 21.96 2.60 14.72
N ILE A 176 22.62 2.22 13.62
CA ILE A 176 23.82 2.91 13.07
C ILE A 176 23.40 3.87 11.95
N ASN A 177 22.51 3.42 11.04
CA ASN A 177 21.81 4.23 10.03
C ASN A 177 22.73 4.90 8.97
N THR A 178 23.94 4.38 8.75
CA THR A 178 24.91 4.96 7.80
C THR A 178 24.57 4.70 6.34
N LYS A 179 23.81 3.65 6.06
CA LYS A 179 23.43 3.23 4.69
C LYS A 179 21.92 3.16 4.53
N ARG A 180 21.48 2.83 3.32
CA ARG A 180 20.06 2.61 3.00
C ARG A 180 19.83 1.16 2.53
N LEU A 181 18.86 0.50 3.16
CA LEU A 181 18.29 -0.74 2.66
C LEU A 181 17.19 -0.38 1.65
N VAL A 182 17.29 -0.91 0.46
CA VAL A 182 16.31 -0.78 -0.62
C VAL A 182 15.68 -2.12 -0.90
N VAL A 183 14.35 -2.19 -0.85
CA VAL A 183 13.56 -3.33 -1.33
C VAL A 183 12.85 -2.92 -2.61
N LYS A 184 13.29 -3.47 -3.74
CA LYS A 184 12.74 -3.19 -5.07
C LYS A 184 11.63 -4.17 -5.40
N ALA A 185 10.50 -3.65 -5.86
CA ALA A 185 9.34 -4.43 -6.26
C ALA A 185 8.84 -3.99 -7.64
N LYS A 186 8.22 -4.93 -8.37
CA LYS A 186 7.67 -4.71 -9.69
C LYS A 186 6.16 -4.93 -9.67
N ARG A 187 5.45 -4.12 -10.45
CA ARG A 187 4.00 -4.24 -10.63
C ARG A 187 3.62 -5.62 -11.14
N ILE A 188 2.61 -6.20 -10.51
CA ILE A 188 1.96 -7.41 -10.99
C ILE A 188 0.45 -7.19 -11.13
N PHE A 189 -0.16 -7.91 -12.05
CA PHE A 189 -1.60 -7.94 -12.26
C PHE A 189 -2.10 -9.33 -11.85
N PRO A 190 -2.40 -9.54 -10.55
CA PRO A 190 -2.84 -10.84 -10.09
C PRO A 190 -4.13 -11.22 -10.83
N LYS A 191 -4.13 -12.38 -11.49
CA LYS A 191 -5.36 -12.95 -12.02
C LYS A 191 -6.34 -13.04 -10.86
N LYS A 192 -7.57 -12.53 -11.01
CA LYS A 192 -8.63 -12.71 -10.00
C LYS A 192 -8.61 -14.18 -9.60
N LYS A 193 -8.19 -14.52 -8.39
CA LYS A 193 -8.44 -15.87 -7.88
C LYS A 193 -9.94 -16.01 -7.85
N VAL A 194 -10.47 -16.91 -8.68
CA VAL A 194 -11.79 -17.47 -8.44
C VAL A 194 -11.74 -17.93 -6.99
N GLN A 195 -12.53 -17.30 -6.12
CA GLN A 195 -12.56 -17.71 -4.71
C GLN A 195 -12.85 -19.20 -4.72
N PRO A 196 -12.04 -20.03 -4.07
CA PRO A 196 -12.37 -21.44 -4.01
C PRO A 196 -13.79 -21.53 -3.42
N ARG A 197 -14.70 -22.24 -4.11
CA ARG A 197 -16.01 -22.56 -3.54
C ARG A 197 -15.75 -23.02 -2.11
N LYS A 198 -16.38 -22.35 -1.13
CA LYS A 198 -16.32 -22.82 0.26
C LYS A 198 -16.80 -24.27 0.25
N SER A 199 -15.87 -25.20 0.27
CA SER A 199 -16.16 -26.61 0.47
C SER A 199 -16.40 -26.75 1.98
N TYR A 200 -17.66 -26.86 2.34
CA TYR A 200 -18.00 -27.21 3.70
C TYR A 200 -17.55 -28.64 3.96
N SER A 201 -16.79 -28.84 5.02
CA SER A 201 -16.42 -30.20 5.41
C SER A 201 -17.69 -30.96 5.81
N ILE A 202 -17.69 -32.29 5.67
CA ILE A 202 -18.80 -33.14 6.09
C ILE A 202 -19.18 -32.86 7.58
N ARG A 203 -18.20 -32.50 8.41
CA ARG A 203 -18.45 -32.10 9.80
C ARG A 203 -19.26 -30.82 9.92
N GLU A 204 -18.97 -29.79 9.11
CA GLU A 204 -19.74 -28.52 9.12
C GLU A 204 -21.17 -28.74 8.59
N LEU A 205 -21.35 -29.60 7.61
CA LEU A 205 -22.69 -30.00 7.12
C LEU A 205 -23.47 -30.74 8.21
N LEU A 206 -22.83 -31.64 8.95
CA LEU A 206 -23.45 -32.34 10.07
C LEU A 206 -23.86 -31.38 11.19
N PHE A 207 -23.05 -30.38 11.53
CA PHE A 207 -23.43 -29.36 12.51
C PHE A 207 -24.63 -28.50 12.07
N LEU A 208 -24.76 -28.20 10.80
CA LEU A 208 -25.93 -27.50 10.23
C LEU A 208 -27.22 -28.34 10.29
N MET A 209 -27.11 -29.67 10.27
CA MET A 209 -28.26 -30.58 10.33
C MET A 209 -28.76 -30.83 11.76
N ILE A 210 -27.99 -30.56 12.82
CA ILE A 210 -28.38 -30.78 14.23
C ILE A 210 -29.70 -30.08 14.58
N PRO A 211 -29.93 -28.77 14.29
CA PRO A 211 -31.17 -28.10 14.62
C PRO A 211 -32.37 -28.67 13.87
N VAL A 212 -32.17 -29.14 12.65
CA VAL A 212 -33.23 -29.73 11.81
C VAL A 212 -33.66 -31.07 12.38
N VAL A 213 -32.70 -31.93 12.77
CA VAL A 213 -32.98 -33.23 13.41
C VAL A 213 -33.68 -33.01 14.77
N PHE A 214 -33.23 -32.01 15.55
CA PHE A 214 -33.85 -31.69 16.84
C PHE A 214 -35.32 -31.26 16.70
N LEU A 215 -35.63 -30.45 15.68
CA LEU A 215 -37.01 -30.02 15.38
C LEU A 215 -37.92 -31.20 14.95
N ILE A 216 -37.36 -32.13 14.20
CA ILE A 216 -38.11 -33.35 13.76
C ILE A 216 -38.42 -34.26 14.97
N VAL A 217 -37.39 -34.52 15.79
CA VAL A 217 -37.56 -35.35 17.01
C VAL A 217 -38.55 -34.69 17.98
N PHE A 218 -38.47 -33.37 18.19
CA PHE A 218 -39.38 -32.63 19.04
C PHE A 218 -40.84 -32.68 18.56
N LYS A 219 -41.07 -32.66 17.25
CA LYS A 219 -42.41 -32.82 16.64
C LYS A 219 -42.95 -34.22 16.78
N VAL A 220 -42.10 -35.26 16.74
CA VAL A 220 -42.52 -36.67 16.85
C VAL A 220 -42.84 -37.04 18.28
N VAL A 221 -42.08 -36.54 19.27
CA VAL A 221 -42.28 -36.81 20.70
C VAL A 221 -43.53 -36.07 21.28
N LYS A 222 -43.95 -34.98 20.59
CA LYS A 222 -45.12 -34.18 21.04
C LYS A 222 -46.45 -34.65 20.38
N ARG A 223 -46.43 -35.76 19.65
CA ARG A 223 -47.57 -36.41 19.04
C ARG A 223 -47.88 -37.70 19.79
#